data_80f7bd2fb646629631346f3a1657c45f
#
_entry.id   80f7bd2fb646629631346f3a1657c45f
#
_cell.length_a   1.000
_cell.length_b   1.000
_cell.length_c   1.000
_cell.angle_alpha   90.00
_cell.angle_beta   90.00
_cell.angle_gamma   90.00
#
_symmetry.space_group_name_H-M   'P 1'
#
loop_
_entity.id
_entity.type
_entity.pdbx_description
1 polymer ?
#
loop_
_entity_poly.entity_id
_entity_poly.type
_entity_poly.pdbx_seq_one_letter_code
_entity_poly.pdbx_strand_id
1 'polypeptide(L)'
;FEANLQLKNLYRAEEVETICSCTFLNACQNYPLLIGQQTNLYKCVLENCMEMNNPMGYTGIICPDGIYEDPAGTTFREVLYKKLRFHFQYVNTMKLFSEILHWVTYSTNIIGAYNKDLDFYSINNLYLPQTIDGCLIHDGSGLCGGLKNENGDWNTKAHKKRLIRYDKDKLELLSNVFEEGGTKSCPKLVSIHSQDILDVLKKIEAYPLHVRDFKHIITVCFDETGAPKAGLIKRETHQPNIEYYDMIFNGPHIYVANPLSKTPRKECVVANRDYDTIDLNEISIDYFSRTNYRRLIPTEEYKSYIKGFVEGQDNDGNQIYGNYIDYYKLGFRNMMSQTGERTLICAVLPRKTAHIHGVRSVAFRNGTDTVDMAGLCASIVMDFYMKTIGADNLMPSRMQSFPLGVASKYQSALYSRTLML
;
A
#
# COMPACT_ATOMS: atom_id res chain seq x y z
N PHE A 1 0.67 1.69 -45.34
CA PHE A 1 1.47 2.91 -45.26
C PHE A 1 2.39 3.08 -46.48
N GLU A 2 3.13 2.08 -46.90
CA GLU A 2 4.09 2.21 -48.02
C GLU A 2 3.46 2.49 -49.36
N ALA A 3 2.22 2.04 -49.58
CA ALA A 3 1.48 2.22 -50.83
C ALA A 3 0.78 3.59 -50.97
N ASN A 4 0.69 4.41 -49.90
CA ASN A 4 0.01 5.72 -49.94
C ASN A 4 0.95 6.81 -49.39
N LEU A 5 1.60 7.53 -50.30
CA LEU A 5 2.57 8.57 -49.98
C LEU A 5 1.96 9.73 -49.20
N GLN A 6 0.71 10.10 -49.47
CA GLN A 6 0.02 11.17 -48.74
C GLN A 6 -0.20 10.81 -47.27
N LEU A 7 -0.68 9.57 -47.03
CA LEU A 7 -0.89 9.07 -45.68
C LEU A 7 0.44 8.94 -44.91
N LYS A 8 1.51 8.51 -45.60
CA LYS A 8 2.86 8.45 -45.01
C LYS A 8 3.39 9.81 -44.60
N ASN A 9 3.15 10.84 -45.43
CA ASN A 9 3.59 12.20 -45.09
C ASN A 9 2.79 12.80 -43.94
N LEU A 10 1.49 12.56 -43.87
CA LEU A 10 0.65 12.96 -42.72
C LEU A 10 1.11 12.28 -41.46
N TYR A 11 1.37 10.99 -41.45
CA TYR A 11 1.88 10.25 -40.33
C TYR A 11 3.23 10.80 -39.85
N ARG A 12 4.17 11.08 -40.76
CA ARG A 12 5.46 11.68 -40.41
C ARG A 12 5.33 13.07 -39.84
N ALA A 13 4.42 13.90 -40.34
CA ALA A 13 4.17 15.22 -39.75
C ALA A 13 3.68 15.11 -38.30
N GLU A 14 2.73 14.23 -38.03
CA GLU A 14 2.20 13.96 -36.69
C GLU A 14 3.27 13.40 -35.76
N GLU A 15 4.10 12.47 -36.27
CA GLU A 15 5.22 11.91 -35.51
C GLU A 15 6.23 12.98 -35.11
N VAL A 16 6.62 13.86 -36.04
CA VAL A 16 7.55 14.98 -35.76
C VAL A 16 6.95 15.94 -34.76
N GLU A 17 5.68 16.33 -34.91
CA GLU A 17 4.99 17.21 -33.98
C GLU A 17 4.94 16.61 -32.56
N THR A 18 4.60 15.31 -32.45
CA THR A 18 4.58 14.59 -31.18
C THR A 18 5.96 14.54 -30.54
N ILE A 19 7.01 14.21 -31.30
CA ILE A 19 8.39 14.14 -30.78
C ILE A 19 8.86 15.53 -30.34
N CYS A 20 8.62 16.58 -31.14
CA CYS A 20 9.01 17.95 -30.78
C CYS A 20 8.27 18.42 -29.53
N SER A 21 6.99 18.19 -29.41
CA SER A 21 6.19 18.54 -28.25
C SER A 21 6.69 17.82 -26.99
N CYS A 22 6.91 16.51 -27.07
CA CYS A 22 7.47 15.73 -25.97
C CYS A 22 8.86 16.23 -25.56
N THR A 23 9.72 16.54 -26.55
CA THR A 23 11.07 17.06 -26.28
C THR A 23 11.02 18.40 -25.59
N PHE A 24 10.16 19.31 -26.05
CA PHE A 24 9.95 20.63 -25.44
C PHE A 24 9.46 20.51 -23.98
N LEU A 25 8.45 19.67 -23.74
CA LEU A 25 7.87 19.49 -22.40
C LEU A 25 8.80 18.77 -21.42
N ASN A 26 9.77 17.99 -21.92
CA ASN A 26 10.77 17.30 -21.09
C ASN A 26 12.09 18.09 -20.96
N ALA A 27 12.22 19.22 -21.63
CA ALA A 27 13.45 20.00 -21.60
C ALA A 27 13.65 20.65 -20.24
N CYS A 28 14.76 20.35 -19.58
CA CYS A 28 15.07 20.85 -18.23
C CYS A 28 15.16 22.37 -18.13
N GLN A 29 15.51 23.07 -19.24
CA GLN A 29 15.52 24.52 -19.29
C GLN A 29 14.11 25.13 -19.30
N ASN A 30 13.08 24.37 -19.74
CA ASN A 30 11.71 24.86 -19.78
C ASN A 30 10.95 24.54 -18.49
N TYR A 31 11.20 23.34 -17.93
CA TYR A 31 10.50 22.84 -16.74
C TYR A 31 11.48 22.13 -15.80
N PRO A 32 12.34 22.88 -15.09
CA PRO A 32 13.40 22.30 -14.25
C PRO A 32 12.87 21.48 -13.06
N LEU A 33 11.68 21.79 -12.56
CA LEU A 33 11.09 21.04 -11.43
C LEU A 33 10.49 19.69 -11.82
N LEU A 34 10.29 19.44 -13.12
CA LEU A 34 9.66 18.22 -13.63
C LEU A 34 10.66 17.17 -14.13
N ILE A 35 11.95 17.40 -13.95
CA ILE A 35 13.00 16.44 -14.38
C ILE A 35 12.76 15.06 -13.75
N GLY A 36 12.76 14.03 -14.60
CA GLY A 36 12.58 12.63 -14.18
C GLY A 36 11.15 12.20 -13.91
N GLN A 37 10.19 13.11 -14.04
CA GLN A 37 8.77 12.78 -13.96
C GLN A 37 8.20 12.43 -15.33
N GLN A 38 7.11 11.64 -15.34
CA GLN A 38 6.34 11.46 -16.56
C GLN A 38 5.69 12.79 -16.96
N THR A 39 5.95 13.20 -18.21
CA THR A 39 5.44 14.45 -18.77
C THR A 39 3.93 14.47 -18.81
N ASN A 40 3.36 15.57 -18.32
CA ASN A 40 1.93 15.85 -18.46
C ASN A 40 1.74 17.37 -18.49
N LEU A 41 0.92 17.84 -19.42
CA LEU A 41 0.74 19.26 -19.67
C LEU A 41 0.30 20.06 -18.42
N TYR A 42 -0.59 19.49 -17.59
CA TYR A 42 -1.03 20.18 -16.38
C TYR A 42 0.10 20.46 -15.38
N LYS A 43 1.12 19.58 -15.31
CA LYS A 43 2.31 19.80 -14.46
C LYS A 43 3.11 21.00 -14.95
N CYS A 44 3.31 21.10 -16.28
CA CYS A 44 4.00 22.23 -16.90
C CYS A 44 3.25 23.55 -16.68
N VAL A 45 1.91 23.53 -16.83
CA VAL A 45 1.07 24.70 -16.53
C VAL A 45 1.17 25.10 -15.06
N LEU A 46 1.19 24.15 -14.13
CA LEU A 46 1.31 24.42 -12.71
C LEU A 46 2.67 25.03 -12.35
N GLU A 47 3.77 24.56 -12.97
CA GLU A 47 5.10 25.15 -12.80
C GLU A 47 5.13 26.60 -13.29
N ASN A 48 4.61 26.88 -14.48
CA ASN A 48 4.49 28.23 -15.00
C ASN A 48 3.64 29.15 -14.11
N CYS A 49 2.53 28.65 -13.58
CA CYS A 49 1.70 29.40 -12.64
C CYS A 49 2.45 29.79 -11.36
N MET A 50 3.33 28.91 -10.88
CA MET A 50 4.16 29.21 -9.70
C MET A 50 5.21 30.29 -10.00
N GLU A 51 5.77 30.34 -11.22
CA GLU A 51 6.76 31.34 -11.62
C GLU A 51 6.13 32.70 -11.92
N MET A 52 4.97 32.70 -12.58
CA MET A 52 4.28 33.95 -13.00
C MET A 52 3.59 34.66 -11.83
N ASN A 53 3.51 34.04 -10.65
CA ASN A 53 2.79 34.62 -9.53
C ASN A 53 3.48 35.87 -8.98
N ASN A 54 2.72 36.95 -8.89
CA ASN A 54 3.16 38.20 -8.26
C ASN A 54 3.51 37.95 -6.78
N PRO A 55 4.62 38.52 -6.24
CA PRO A 55 4.99 38.38 -4.84
C PRO A 55 3.91 38.75 -3.81
N MET A 56 2.99 39.65 -4.18
CA MET A 56 1.85 40.05 -3.34
C MET A 56 0.54 39.42 -3.76
N GLY A 57 0.55 38.58 -4.80
CA GLY A 57 -0.65 37.97 -5.38
C GLY A 57 -0.86 36.51 -4.99
N TYR A 58 -2.00 36.01 -5.42
CA TYR A 58 -2.36 34.59 -5.30
C TYR A 58 -2.82 34.06 -6.65
N THR A 59 -2.45 32.83 -6.94
CA THR A 59 -2.92 32.09 -8.10
C THR A 59 -3.85 30.96 -7.64
N GLY A 60 -5.09 30.95 -8.11
CA GLY A 60 -6.02 29.84 -7.95
C GLY A 60 -5.99 28.94 -9.17
N ILE A 61 -5.77 27.64 -8.99
CA ILE A 61 -5.72 26.66 -10.09
C ILE A 61 -6.42 25.39 -9.70
N ILE A 62 -7.17 24.80 -10.66
CA ILE A 62 -7.72 23.45 -10.57
C ILE A 62 -6.88 22.54 -11.43
N CYS A 63 -6.38 21.46 -10.86
CA CYS A 63 -5.57 20.48 -11.59
C CYS A 63 -5.76 19.06 -11.04
N PRO A 64 -5.40 18.01 -11.82
CA PRO A 64 -5.33 16.64 -11.30
C PRO A 64 -4.40 16.54 -10.09
N ASP A 65 -4.77 15.70 -9.12
CA ASP A 65 -4.06 15.59 -7.84
C ASP A 65 -2.77 14.75 -7.91
N GLY A 66 -2.53 14.10 -9.03
CA GLY A 66 -1.38 13.20 -9.21
C GLY A 66 0.00 13.81 -8.97
N ILE A 67 0.15 15.16 -9.02
CA ILE A 67 1.43 15.83 -8.70
C ILE A 67 1.85 15.61 -7.24
N TYR A 68 0.89 15.50 -6.33
CA TYR A 68 1.13 15.28 -4.91
C TYR A 68 1.53 13.83 -4.59
N GLU A 69 1.14 12.88 -5.45
CA GLU A 69 1.36 11.44 -5.27
C GLU A 69 2.53 10.89 -6.11
N ASP A 70 3.06 11.66 -7.08
CA ASP A 70 4.12 11.21 -7.98
C ASP A 70 5.40 10.85 -7.20
N PRO A 71 5.90 9.60 -7.30
CA PRO A 71 7.12 9.18 -6.61
C PRO A 71 8.36 10.00 -7.00
N ALA A 72 8.43 10.45 -8.24
CA ALA A 72 9.52 11.26 -8.77
C ALA A 72 9.34 12.78 -8.50
N GLY A 73 8.19 13.19 -7.92
CA GLY A 73 7.80 14.59 -7.76
C GLY A 73 8.41 15.32 -6.56
N THR A 74 9.43 14.79 -5.88
CA THR A 74 9.98 15.41 -4.66
C THR A 74 10.47 16.84 -4.90
N THR A 75 11.29 17.08 -5.94
CA THR A 75 11.82 18.41 -6.28
C THR A 75 10.70 19.41 -6.57
N PHE A 76 9.66 18.97 -7.27
CA PHE A 76 8.49 19.84 -7.53
C PHE A 76 7.76 20.19 -6.23
N ARG A 77 7.51 19.21 -5.36
CA ARG A 77 6.83 19.41 -4.08
C ARG A 77 7.62 20.31 -3.12
N GLU A 78 8.95 20.29 -3.16
CA GLU A 78 9.80 21.19 -2.35
C GLU A 78 9.52 22.67 -2.63
N VAL A 79 9.24 23.03 -3.87
CA VAL A 79 8.87 24.39 -4.25
C VAL A 79 7.38 24.63 -4.01
N LEU A 80 6.53 23.68 -4.44
CA LEU A 80 5.09 23.83 -4.34
C LEU A 80 4.62 24.01 -2.90
N TYR A 81 5.07 23.17 -1.95
CA TYR A 81 4.62 23.25 -0.55
C TYR A 81 4.99 24.57 0.13
N LYS A 82 6.08 25.20 -0.29
CA LYS A 82 6.47 26.51 0.22
C LYS A 82 5.68 27.66 -0.39
N LYS A 83 5.04 27.45 -1.54
CA LYS A 83 4.16 28.41 -2.19
C LYS A 83 2.68 28.16 -1.92
N LEU A 84 2.32 26.94 -1.55
CA LEU A 84 0.93 26.54 -1.29
C LEU A 84 0.38 27.25 -0.05
N ARG A 85 -0.89 27.67 -0.11
CA ARG A 85 -1.65 28.21 1.02
C ARG A 85 -2.82 27.32 1.38
N PHE A 86 -3.53 26.87 0.33
CA PHE A 86 -4.65 25.94 0.48
C PHE A 86 -4.59 24.88 -0.61
N HIS A 87 -4.87 23.66 -0.20
CA HIS A 87 -5.07 22.50 -1.06
C HIS A 87 -6.42 21.86 -0.71
N PHE A 88 -7.35 21.89 -1.66
CA PHE A 88 -8.69 21.33 -1.49
C PHE A 88 -8.89 20.18 -2.48
N GLN A 89 -8.74 18.94 -1.98
CA GLN A 89 -8.82 17.74 -2.81
C GLN A 89 -10.26 17.25 -2.92
N TYR A 90 -10.68 17.02 -4.14
CA TYR A 90 -11.98 16.46 -4.49
C TYR A 90 -11.86 15.07 -5.10
N VAL A 91 -12.88 14.27 -4.86
CA VAL A 91 -13.16 13.05 -5.63
C VAL A 91 -14.38 13.33 -6.50
N ASN A 92 -14.27 13.07 -7.83
CA ASN A 92 -15.32 13.43 -8.79
C ASN A 92 -16.60 12.55 -8.71
N THR A 93 -16.85 11.94 -7.55
CA THR A 93 -17.98 11.01 -7.34
C THR A 93 -19.33 11.64 -7.64
N MET A 94 -19.50 12.94 -7.30
CA MET A 94 -20.70 13.71 -7.60
C MET A 94 -20.74 14.29 -9.02
N LYS A 95 -19.74 13.91 -9.87
CA LYS A 95 -19.63 14.34 -11.27
C LYS A 95 -19.70 15.86 -11.44
N LEU A 96 -18.97 16.62 -10.61
CA LEU A 96 -18.81 18.06 -10.80
C LEU A 96 -18.17 18.36 -12.16
N PHE A 97 -17.33 17.45 -12.66
CA PHE A 97 -16.86 17.37 -14.04
C PHE A 97 -17.48 16.15 -14.71
N SER A 98 -18.51 16.37 -15.54
CA SER A 98 -19.31 15.31 -16.17
C SER A 98 -18.49 14.37 -17.04
N GLU A 99 -17.50 14.91 -17.76
CA GLU A 99 -16.63 14.18 -18.72
C GLU A 99 -15.52 13.37 -18.04
N ILE A 100 -15.31 13.60 -16.74
CA ILE A 100 -14.25 12.92 -15.98
C ILE A 100 -14.83 11.74 -15.20
N LEU A 101 -14.08 10.64 -15.13
CA LEU A 101 -14.47 9.44 -14.40
C LEU A 101 -14.68 9.74 -12.91
N HIS A 102 -15.68 9.10 -12.30
CA HIS A 102 -16.15 9.40 -10.94
C HIS A 102 -15.12 9.12 -9.82
N TRP A 103 -14.09 8.33 -10.08
CA TRP A 103 -13.03 8.04 -9.11
C TRP A 103 -11.79 8.94 -9.23
N VAL A 104 -11.75 9.81 -10.23
CA VAL A 104 -10.59 10.70 -10.43
C VAL A 104 -10.56 11.76 -9.34
N THR A 105 -9.36 11.96 -8.79
CA THR A 105 -9.07 13.02 -7.83
C THR A 105 -8.49 14.26 -8.53
N TYR A 106 -8.92 15.40 -8.10
CA TYR A 106 -8.41 16.71 -8.52
C TYR A 106 -8.42 17.68 -7.34
N SER A 107 -7.66 18.74 -7.42
CA SER A 107 -7.63 19.74 -6.34
C SER A 107 -7.74 21.17 -6.85
N THR A 108 -8.36 21.99 -6.00
CA THR A 108 -8.25 23.45 -6.08
C THR A 108 -7.09 23.88 -5.21
N ASN A 109 -6.13 24.59 -5.81
CA ASN A 109 -4.93 25.00 -5.15
C ASN A 109 -4.83 26.54 -5.13
N ILE A 110 -4.53 27.10 -3.97
CA ILE A 110 -4.22 28.51 -3.81
C ILE A 110 -2.73 28.65 -3.54
N ILE A 111 -2.04 29.24 -4.51
CA ILE A 111 -0.58 29.41 -4.51
C ILE A 111 -0.27 30.88 -4.27
N GLY A 112 0.60 31.18 -3.31
CA GLY A 112 1.07 32.53 -3.00
C GLY A 112 2.56 32.71 -3.24
N ALA A 113 3.13 33.75 -2.66
CA ALA A 113 4.56 33.97 -2.64
C ALA A 113 5.29 32.82 -1.94
N TYR A 114 6.58 32.67 -2.24
CA TYR A 114 7.44 31.70 -1.57
C TYR A 114 7.50 31.99 -0.06
N ASN A 115 7.16 30.98 0.76
CA ASN A 115 7.31 31.02 2.20
C ASN A 115 8.53 30.19 2.60
N LYS A 116 9.38 30.71 3.46
CA LYS A 116 10.55 29.98 3.96
C LYS A 116 10.14 28.75 4.77
N ASP A 117 9.06 28.89 5.53
CA ASP A 117 8.51 27.81 6.37
C ASP A 117 7.40 27.08 5.61
N LEU A 118 7.32 25.78 5.83
CA LEU A 118 6.23 24.95 5.31
C LEU A 118 4.98 25.20 6.15
N ASP A 119 3.98 25.84 5.57
CA ASP A 119 2.72 26.18 6.24
C ASP A 119 1.60 26.35 5.24
N PHE A 120 0.74 25.34 5.12
CA PHE A 120 -0.44 25.38 4.28
C PHE A 120 -1.59 24.57 4.89
N TYR A 121 -2.79 24.85 4.43
CA TYR A 121 -3.99 24.14 4.86
C TYR A 121 -4.49 23.19 3.77
N SER A 122 -5.01 22.03 4.18
CA SER A 122 -5.63 21.07 3.26
C SER A 122 -6.94 20.54 3.81
N ILE A 123 -7.88 20.31 2.89
CA ILE A 123 -9.08 19.51 3.13
C ILE A 123 -9.14 18.45 2.05
N ASN A 124 -9.20 17.19 2.46
CA ASN A 124 -9.22 16.07 1.52
C ASN A 124 -10.59 15.38 1.50
N ASN A 125 -10.79 14.57 0.45
CA ASN A 125 -12.03 13.82 0.24
C ASN A 125 -13.28 14.73 0.22
N LEU A 126 -13.18 15.84 -0.50
CA LEU A 126 -14.31 16.70 -0.78
C LEU A 126 -15.17 16.14 -1.90
N TYR A 127 -16.46 16.30 -1.78
CA TYR A 127 -17.45 15.93 -2.79
C TYR A 127 -18.23 17.14 -3.30
N LEU A 128 -18.34 18.20 -2.47
CA LEU A 128 -19.01 19.46 -2.77
C LEU A 128 -18.18 20.65 -2.29
N PRO A 129 -18.13 21.76 -3.05
CA PRO A 129 -17.39 22.97 -2.66
C PRO A 129 -17.87 23.62 -1.36
N GLN A 130 -19.17 23.60 -1.09
CA GLN A 130 -19.78 24.20 0.11
C GLN A 130 -19.26 23.61 1.43
N THR A 131 -18.70 22.39 1.38
CA THR A 131 -18.05 21.76 2.54
C THR A 131 -16.87 22.57 3.05
N ILE A 132 -16.15 23.29 2.17
CA ILE A 132 -15.00 24.12 2.53
C ILE A 132 -15.43 25.26 3.46
N ASP A 133 -16.44 26.03 3.03
CA ASP A 133 -16.96 27.17 3.80
C ASP A 133 -17.41 26.71 5.18
N GLY A 134 -18.14 25.60 5.21
CA GLY A 134 -18.57 24.99 6.45
C GLY A 134 -17.39 24.58 7.36
N CYS A 135 -16.30 24.01 6.83
CA CYS A 135 -15.12 23.65 7.63
C CYS A 135 -14.41 24.86 8.23
N LEU A 136 -14.38 25.97 7.51
CA LEU A 136 -13.73 27.22 7.94
C LEU A 136 -14.46 27.88 9.13
N ILE A 137 -15.79 27.82 9.16
CA ILE A 137 -16.62 28.46 10.20
C ILE A 137 -17.02 27.52 11.34
N HIS A 138 -16.77 26.21 11.22
CA HIS A 138 -17.19 25.22 12.22
C HIS A 138 -16.47 25.46 13.56
N ASP A 139 -17.19 25.40 14.66
CA ASP A 139 -16.65 25.61 16.02
C ASP A 139 -15.76 24.47 16.54
N GLY A 140 -15.84 23.28 15.91
CA GLY A 140 -15.11 22.07 16.30
C GLY A 140 -15.88 21.15 17.26
N SER A 141 -17.11 21.49 17.60
CA SER A 141 -17.98 20.64 18.45
C SER A 141 -18.44 19.38 17.73
N GLY A 142 -18.69 18.32 18.48
CA GLY A 142 -19.19 17.05 17.95
C GLY A 142 -18.10 16.16 17.36
N LEU A 143 -18.53 15.07 16.74
CA LEU A 143 -17.65 14.10 16.09
C LEU A 143 -17.43 14.47 14.62
N CYS A 144 -16.18 14.44 14.19
CA CYS A 144 -15.85 14.49 12.77
C CYS A 144 -16.27 13.15 12.13
N GLY A 145 -17.26 13.19 11.24
CA GLY A 145 -17.71 11.99 10.52
C GLY A 145 -16.61 11.39 9.64
N GLY A 146 -16.81 10.15 9.22
CA GLY A 146 -15.93 9.46 8.26
C GLY A 146 -16.22 9.85 6.81
N LEU A 147 -15.67 9.08 5.86
CA LEU A 147 -15.87 9.27 4.42
C LEU A 147 -17.32 9.05 3.99
N LYS A 148 -18.03 8.19 4.70
CA LYS A 148 -19.44 7.89 4.48
C LYS A 148 -20.27 8.26 5.70
N ASN A 149 -21.52 8.65 5.48
CA ASN A 149 -22.50 8.87 6.52
C ASN A 149 -23.14 7.55 6.99
N GLU A 150 -24.06 7.62 7.96
CA GLU A 150 -24.75 6.46 8.52
C GLU A 150 -25.60 5.70 7.50
N ASN A 151 -26.02 6.36 6.43
CA ASN A 151 -26.80 5.77 5.34
C ASN A 151 -25.91 5.14 4.25
N GLY A 152 -24.59 5.23 4.39
CA GLY A 152 -23.64 4.74 3.38
C GLY A 152 -23.38 5.71 2.22
N ASP A 153 -23.96 6.93 2.24
CA ASP A 153 -23.69 7.97 1.24
C ASP A 153 -22.36 8.69 1.52
N TRP A 154 -21.82 9.36 0.51
CA TRP A 154 -20.62 10.17 0.67
C TRP A 154 -20.86 11.34 1.63
N ASN A 155 -20.00 11.47 2.61
CA ASN A 155 -20.17 12.47 3.67
C ASN A 155 -19.74 13.86 3.18
N THR A 156 -20.75 14.74 3.03
CA THR A 156 -20.56 16.16 2.65
C THR A 156 -20.57 17.11 3.84
N LYS A 157 -20.73 16.60 5.08
CA LYS A 157 -20.79 17.43 6.28
C LYS A 157 -19.44 18.07 6.55
N ALA A 158 -19.49 19.34 6.92
CA ALA A 158 -18.33 20.11 7.32
C ALA A 158 -17.96 19.82 8.78
N HIS A 159 -16.68 19.89 9.09
CA HIS A 159 -16.16 19.87 10.47
C HIS A 159 -14.79 20.52 10.52
N LYS A 160 -14.49 21.27 11.59
CA LYS A 160 -13.20 21.98 11.77
C LYS A 160 -11.99 21.04 11.68
N LYS A 161 -12.10 19.82 12.18
CA LYS A 161 -11.02 18.81 12.12
C LYS A 161 -10.69 18.31 10.72
N ARG A 162 -11.54 18.59 9.72
CA ARG A 162 -11.22 18.31 8.30
C ARG A 162 -10.23 19.30 7.72
N LEU A 163 -10.18 20.54 8.27
CA LEU A 163 -9.18 21.53 7.89
C LEU A 163 -7.86 21.22 8.60
N ILE A 164 -6.94 20.62 7.88
CA ILE A 164 -5.63 20.21 8.41
C ILE A 164 -4.58 21.24 8.02
N ARG A 165 -3.91 21.82 9.00
CA ARG A 165 -2.72 22.65 8.78
C ARG A 165 -1.51 21.74 8.68
N TYR A 166 -0.81 21.77 7.57
CA TYR A 166 0.45 21.07 7.36
C TYR A 166 1.62 22.01 7.64
N ASP A 167 2.48 21.58 8.53
CA ASP A 167 3.77 22.13 8.92
C ASP A 167 4.86 21.08 8.71
N LYS A 168 6.10 21.43 9.05
CA LYS A 168 7.23 20.52 8.92
C LYS A 168 7.02 19.20 9.69
N ASP A 169 6.50 19.27 10.93
CA ASP A 169 6.35 18.09 11.77
C ASP A 169 5.32 17.10 11.21
N LYS A 170 4.21 17.61 10.66
CA LYS A 170 3.21 16.74 10.04
C LYS A 170 3.69 16.16 8.70
N LEU A 171 4.47 16.91 7.91
CA LEU A 171 5.06 16.36 6.71
C LEU A 171 6.12 15.30 7.05
N GLU A 172 6.88 15.47 8.13
CA GLU A 172 7.80 14.46 8.63
C GLU A 172 7.05 13.20 9.08
N LEU A 173 5.94 13.33 9.79
CA LEU A 173 5.06 12.23 10.14
C LEU A 173 4.58 11.48 8.88
N LEU A 174 4.11 12.19 7.84
CA LEU A 174 3.71 11.57 6.58
C LEU A 174 4.87 10.83 5.93
N SER A 175 6.07 11.41 5.94
CA SER A 175 7.26 10.76 5.40
C SER A 175 7.57 9.45 6.12
N ASN A 176 7.57 9.46 7.46
CA ASN A 176 7.87 8.28 8.26
C ASN A 176 6.84 7.16 8.11
N VAL A 177 5.56 7.54 7.96
CA VAL A 177 4.46 6.58 7.85
C VAL A 177 4.28 6.06 6.43
N PHE A 178 4.41 6.90 5.40
CA PHE A 178 3.98 6.57 4.03
C PHE A 178 5.12 6.36 3.04
N GLU A 179 6.31 6.93 3.27
CA GLU A 179 7.43 6.78 2.34
C GLU A 179 8.30 5.56 2.70
N GLU A 180 8.75 4.84 1.69
CA GLU A 180 9.68 3.73 1.87
C GLU A 180 11.12 4.23 1.82
N GLY A 181 11.95 3.79 2.77
CA GLY A 181 13.39 4.01 2.72
C GLY A 181 13.92 5.32 3.30
N GLY A 182 13.14 6.02 4.13
CA GLY A 182 13.66 7.13 4.92
C GLY A 182 12.93 8.46 4.75
N THR A 183 13.30 9.43 5.57
CA THR A 183 12.74 10.79 5.61
C THR A 183 13.01 11.55 4.33
N LYS A 184 11.95 11.87 3.59
CA LYS A 184 11.98 12.86 2.52
C LYS A 184 11.50 14.20 3.08
N SER A 185 12.18 15.28 2.74
CA SER A 185 11.81 16.64 3.18
C SER A 185 10.40 17.06 2.74
N CYS A 186 9.97 16.55 1.58
CA CYS A 186 8.67 16.84 0.97
C CYS A 186 8.02 15.54 0.49
N PRO A 187 7.38 14.80 1.40
CA PRO A 187 6.71 13.54 1.08
C PRO A 187 5.49 13.75 0.17
N LYS A 188 4.92 12.65 -0.30
CA LYS A 188 3.60 12.65 -0.93
C LYS A 188 2.56 13.22 0.03
N LEU A 189 1.62 13.97 -0.51
CA LEU A 189 0.48 14.46 0.25
C LEU A 189 -0.65 13.44 0.17
N VAL A 190 -0.69 12.58 1.18
CA VAL A 190 -1.72 11.53 1.26
C VAL A 190 -3.06 12.14 1.67
N SER A 191 -4.16 11.60 1.12
CA SER A 191 -5.53 12.06 1.38
C SER A 191 -5.98 11.74 2.80
N ILE A 192 -5.64 12.57 3.76
CA ILE A 192 -6.06 12.44 5.16
C ILE A 192 -7.38 13.17 5.37
N HIS A 193 -8.42 12.46 5.83
CA HIS A 193 -9.76 13.01 5.97
C HIS A 193 -9.91 13.97 7.15
N SER A 194 -9.24 13.72 8.26
CA SER A 194 -9.35 14.53 9.48
C SER A 194 -8.09 14.53 10.32
N GLN A 195 -7.97 15.54 11.19
CA GLN A 195 -6.89 15.64 12.18
C GLN A 195 -6.85 14.40 13.10
N ASP A 196 -7.98 13.79 13.42
CA ASP A 196 -8.04 12.60 14.28
C ASP A 196 -7.25 11.42 13.68
N ILE A 197 -7.21 11.31 12.35
CA ILE A 197 -6.40 10.28 11.65
C ILE A 197 -4.91 10.54 11.87
N LEU A 198 -4.45 11.79 11.73
CA LEU A 198 -3.05 12.15 11.98
C LEU A 198 -2.64 11.88 13.43
N ASP A 199 -3.54 12.16 14.39
CA ASP A 199 -3.28 11.92 15.81
C ASP A 199 -3.11 10.42 16.11
N VAL A 200 -3.86 9.55 15.42
CA VAL A 200 -3.70 8.09 15.50
C VAL A 200 -2.39 7.64 14.83
N LEU A 201 -2.09 8.16 13.63
CA LEU A 201 -0.84 7.83 12.92
C LEU A 201 0.39 8.23 13.73
N LYS A 202 0.37 9.38 14.39
CA LYS A 202 1.43 9.83 15.29
C LYS A 202 1.65 8.86 16.46
N LYS A 203 0.58 8.29 17.01
CA LYS A 203 0.70 7.27 18.07
C LYS A 203 1.28 5.96 17.55
N ILE A 204 0.94 5.57 16.31
CA ILE A 204 1.47 4.36 15.70
C ILE A 204 2.95 4.54 15.36
N GLU A 205 3.34 5.69 14.80
CA GLU A 205 4.74 6.01 14.47
C GLU A 205 5.61 6.08 15.73
N ALA A 206 5.11 6.68 16.80
CA ALA A 206 5.79 6.78 18.08
C ALA A 206 5.83 5.46 18.87
N TYR A 207 5.32 4.34 18.32
CA TYR A 207 5.37 3.05 19.00
C TYR A 207 6.83 2.60 19.17
N PRO A 208 7.24 2.13 20.37
CA PRO A 208 8.66 1.98 20.69
C PRO A 208 9.37 0.85 19.96
N LEU A 209 8.64 -0.19 19.53
CA LEU A 209 9.19 -1.37 18.87
C LEU A 209 8.41 -1.69 17.58
N HIS A 210 9.14 -2.10 16.57
CA HIS A 210 8.60 -2.48 15.28
C HIS A 210 9.13 -3.85 14.86
N VAL A 211 8.52 -4.48 13.88
CA VAL A 211 8.97 -5.79 13.36
C VAL A 211 10.46 -5.81 13.04
N ARG A 212 11.02 -4.71 12.52
CA ARG A 212 12.46 -4.59 12.22
C ARG A 212 13.37 -4.77 13.43
N ASP A 213 12.88 -4.55 14.65
CA ASP A 213 13.66 -4.67 15.90
C ASP A 213 13.72 -6.11 16.41
N PHE A 214 12.98 -7.03 15.79
CA PHE A 214 12.94 -8.44 16.13
C PHE A 214 13.70 -9.28 15.09
N LYS A 215 14.22 -10.43 15.49
CA LYS A 215 14.83 -11.39 14.54
C LYS A 215 13.74 -12.05 13.71
N HIS A 216 13.60 -11.61 12.46
CA HIS A 216 12.56 -12.04 11.54
C HIS A 216 13.10 -12.36 10.15
N ILE A 217 12.32 -13.10 9.36
CA ILE A 217 12.52 -13.32 7.93
C ILE A 217 11.21 -13.05 7.23
N ILE A 218 11.23 -12.17 6.22
CA ILE A 218 10.08 -11.88 5.36
C ILE A 218 10.38 -12.41 3.97
N THR A 219 9.47 -13.22 3.41
CA THR A 219 9.65 -13.82 2.09
C THR A 219 8.33 -14.02 1.35
N VAL A 220 8.40 -14.23 0.04
CA VAL A 220 7.31 -14.74 -0.81
C VAL A 220 7.44 -16.24 -1.09
N CYS A 221 8.43 -16.91 -0.50
CA CYS A 221 8.86 -18.26 -0.76
C CYS A 221 9.22 -18.49 -2.23
N PHE A 222 8.23 -18.71 -3.08
CA PHE A 222 8.45 -19.01 -4.50
C PHE A 222 7.84 -17.91 -5.38
N ASP A 223 8.61 -17.54 -6.40
CA ASP A 223 8.09 -16.74 -7.50
C ASP A 223 7.25 -17.61 -8.44
N GLU A 224 6.05 -17.13 -8.80
CA GLU A 224 5.10 -17.89 -9.61
C GLU A 224 5.59 -18.14 -11.05
N THR A 225 6.50 -17.32 -11.54
CA THR A 225 7.06 -17.44 -12.89
C THR A 225 8.42 -18.14 -12.87
N GLY A 226 9.29 -17.74 -11.95
CA GLY A 226 10.68 -18.22 -11.87
C GLY A 226 10.79 -19.64 -11.34
N ALA A 227 10.07 -19.98 -10.29
CA ALA A 227 10.18 -21.30 -9.66
C ALA A 227 9.71 -22.46 -10.56
N PRO A 228 8.62 -22.35 -11.34
CA PRO A 228 8.29 -23.36 -12.34
C PRO A 228 9.33 -23.48 -13.47
N LYS A 229 9.87 -22.36 -13.95
CA LYS A 229 10.93 -22.37 -14.98
C LYS A 229 12.23 -23.03 -14.49
N ALA A 230 12.53 -22.87 -13.20
CA ALA A 230 13.65 -23.52 -12.54
C ALA A 230 13.40 -25.00 -12.19
N GLY A 231 12.21 -25.55 -12.50
CA GLY A 231 11.87 -26.93 -12.21
C GLY A 231 11.64 -27.26 -10.73
N LEU A 232 11.41 -26.24 -9.87
CA LEU A 232 11.20 -26.43 -8.44
C LEU A 232 9.79 -26.91 -8.11
N ILE A 233 8.82 -26.31 -8.78
CA ILE A 233 7.38 -26.57 -8.62
C ILE A 233 6.69 -26.60 -9.98
N LYS A 234 5.54 -27.26 -10.07
CA LYS A 234 4.64 -27.18 -11.24
C LYS A 234 3.21 -26.90 -10.80
N ARG A 235 2.41 -26.33 -11.69
CA ARG A 235 0.99 -26.13 -11.47
C ARG A 235 0.25 -27.45 -11.64
N GLU A 236 -0.29 -27.98 -10.56
CA GLU A 236 -1.04 -29.22 -10.52
C GLU A 236 -1.86 -29.27 -9.23
N THR A 237 -3.19 -29.35 -9.37
CA THR A 237 -4.08 -29.40 -8.20
C THR A 237 -4.11 -30.80 -7.58
N HIS A 238 -3.84 -30.87 -6.29
CA HIS A 238 -3.88 -32.12 -5.55
C HIS A 238 -4.17 -31.88 -4.05
N GLN A 239 -4.48 -32.97 -3.32
CA GLN A 239 -4.51 -32.98 -1.87
C GLN A 239 -3.08 -33.14 -1.35
N PRO A 240 -2.52 -32.15 -0.66
CA PRO A 240 -1.14 -32.22 -0.20
C PRO A 240 -0.99 -33.16 1.00
N ASN A 241 0.18 -33.78 1.13
CA ASN A 241 0.60 -34.40 2.37
C ASN A 241 1.60 -33.47 3.08
N ILE A 242 1.20 -32.92 4.22
CA ILE A 242 2.02 -31.96 4.96
C ILE A 242 3.33 -32.56 5.48
N GLU A 243 3.35 -33.85 5.80
CA GLU A 243 4.56 -34.56 6.27
C GLU A 243 5.66 -34.58 5.20
N TYR A 244 5.26 -34.53 3.92
CA TYR A 244 6.20 -34.49 2.79
C TYR A 244 6.49 -33.06 2.29
N TYR A 245 6.09 -32.00 3.03
CA TYR A 245 6.29 -30.60 2.62
C TYR A 245 5.63 -30.27 1.27
N ASP A 246 4.47 -30.81 1.03
CA ASP A 246 3.77 -30.71 -0.25
C ASP A 246 2.80 -29.51 -0.32
N MET A 247 2.46 -28.90 0.82
CA MET A 247 1.53 -27.79 0.84
C MET A 247 2.20 -26.50 0.39
N ILE A 248 1.66 -25.92 -0.67
CA ILE A 248 2.07 -24.61 -1.20
C ILE A 248 0.83 -23.72 -1.23
N PHE A 249 0.77 -22.73 -0.35
CA PHE A 249 -0.31 -21.77 -0.30
C PHE A 249 -0.25 -20.77 -1.46
N ASN A 250 -1.44 -20.31 -1.88
CA ASN A 250 -1.62 -19.27 -2.88
C ASN A 250 -2.54 -18.16 -2.32
N GLY A 251 -2.54 -16.99 -2.94
CA GLY A 251 -3.34 -15.83 -2.54
C GLY A 251 -4.81 -16.13 -2.23
N PRO A 252 -5.56 -16.90 -3.04
CA PRO A 252 -6.95 -17.26 -2.74
C PRO A 252 -7.17 -18.09 -1.49
N HIS A 253 -6.17 -18.79 -0.97
CA HIS A 253 -6.30 -19.46 0.33
C HIS A 253 -6.44 -18.45 1.48
N ILE A 254 -5.82 -17.27 1.34
CA ILE A 254 -5.94 -16.19 2.31
C ILE A 254 -6.85 -15.13 1.70
N TYR A 255 -8.16 -15.36 1.79
CA TYR A 255 -9.17 -14.58 1.08
C TYR A 255 -10.05 -13.77 2.03
N VAL A 256 -10.28 -12.54 1.67
CA VAL A 256 -11.13 -11.49 2.26
C VAL A 256 -11.28 -11.57 3.79
N ALA A 257 -12.42 -11.84 4.36
CA ALA A 257 -12.65 -11.74 5.80
C ALA A 257 -12.27 -13.03 6.58
N ASN A 258 -12.23 -14.18 5.90
CA ASN A 258 -11.93 -15.47 6.52
C ASN A 258 -10.74 -16.14 5.83
N PRO A 259 -9.53 -16.02 6.40
CA PRO A 259 -8.38 -16.75 5.90
C PRO A 259 -8.64 -18.25 5.86
N LEU A 260 -8.15 -18.91 4.81
CA LEU A 260 -8.30 -20.36 4.55
C LEU A 260 -9.74 -20.82 4.26
N SER A 261 -10.67 -19.89 3.98
CA SER A 261 -12.06 -20.22 3.63
C SER A 261 -12.25 -20.74 2.21
N LYS A 262 -11.19 -20.88 1.43
CA LYS A 262 -11.23 -21.36 0.04
C LYS A 262 -10.21 -22.44 -0.22
N THR A 263 -10.60 -23.38 -1.09
CA THR A 263 -9.73 -24.47 -1.57
C THR A 263 -9.79 -24.56 -3.09
N PRO A 264 -8.67 -24.85 -3.80
CA PRO A 264 -8.73 -25.11 -5.24
C PRO A 264 -9.71 -26.21 -5.59
N ARG A 265 -10.50 -26.04 -6.67
CA ARG A 265 -11.33 -27.13 -7.22
C ARG A 265 -10.45 -28.29 -7.67
N LYS A 266 -11.00 -29.51 -7.68
CA LYS A 266 -10.24 -30.69 -8.13
C LYS A 266 -9.72 -30.55 -9.56
N GLU A 267 -10.52 -29.94 -10.43
CA GLU A 267 -10.18 -29.68 -11.84
C GLU A 267 -9.66 -28.24 -12.04
N CYS A 268 -9.13 -27.61 -11.01
CA CYS A 268 -8.63 -26.25 -11.12
C CYS A 268 -7.43 -26.16 -12.05
N VAL A 269 -7.56 -25.42 -13.13
CA VAL A 269 -6.51 -25.34 -14.15
C VAL A 269 -5.87 -23.95 -14.23
N VAL A 270 -6.58 -22.84 -13.99
CA VAL A 270 -6.05 -21.54 -14.45
C VAL A 270 -6.27 -20.35 -13.55
N ALA A 271 -7.32 -20.23 -12.71
CA ALA A 271 -7.62 -18.91 -12.17
C ALA A 271 -8.08 -18.88 -10.71
N ASN A 272 -7.94 -17.70 -10.10
CA ASN A 272 -8.44 -17.38 -8.75
C ASN A 272 -9.95 -17.61 -8.56
N ARG A 273 -10.72 -17.69 -9.64
CA ARG A 273 -12.15 -18.03 -9.65
C ARG A 273 -12.42 -19.55 -9.49
N ASP A 274 -11.39 -20.38 -9.69
CA ASP A 274 -11.52 -21.83 -9.64
C ASP A 274 -11.27 -22.37 -8.23
N TYR A 275 -11.83 -21.71 -7.24
CA TYR A 275 -11.79 -22.07 -5.84
C TYR A 275 -13.19 -22.26 -5.31
N ASP A 276 -13.38 -23.33 -4.54
CA ASP A 276 -14.58 -23.57 -3.77
C ASP A 276 -14.51 -22.84 -2.43
N THR A 277 -15.63 -22.25 -2.02
CA THR A 277 -15.77 -21.72 -0.66
C THR A 277 -16.03 -22.88 0.29
N ILE A 278 -15.42 -22.83 1.46
CA ILE A 278 -15.54 -23.83 2.52
C ILE A 278 -16.38 -23.21 3.62
N ASP A 279 -17.36 -23.98 4.14
CA ASP A 279 -18.00 -23.60 5.39
C ASP A 279 -17.09 -24.02 6.56
N LEU A 280 -16.50 -23.04 7.22
CA LEU A 280 -15.57 -23.27 8.32
C LEU A 280 -16.25 -23.88 9.56
N ASN A 281 -17.58 -23.85 9.66
CA ASN A 281 -18.32 -24.49 10.75
C ASN A 281 -18.53 -25.98 10.51
N GLU A 282 -18.41 -26.48 9.27
CA GLU A 282 -18.66 -27.84 8.87
C GLU A 282 -17.39 -28.67 8.62
N ILE A 283 -16.21 -28.04 8.70
CA ILE A 283 -14.92 -28.73 8.47
C ILE A 283 -14.53 -29.56 9.69
N SER A 284 -13.85 -30.70 9.44
CA SER A 284 -13.22 -31.49 10.50
C SER A 284 -11.99 -30.80 11.06
N ILE A 285 -11.60 -31.13 12.28
CA ILE A 285 -10.43 -30.58 12.96
C ILE A 285 -9.11 -30.86 12.23
N ASP A 286 -9.06 -31.89 11.45
CA ASP A 286 -7.91 -32.33 10.64
C ASP A 286 -8.01 -31.87 9.17
N TYR A 287 -8.98 -31.01 8.87
CA TYR A 287 -9.14 -30.50 7.52
C TYR A 287 -7.88 -29.78 7.04
N PHE A 288 -7.48 -30.10 5.80
CA PHE A 288 -6.40 -29.40 5.12
C PHE A 288 -6.80 -29.07 3.67
N SER A 289 -6.51 -27.83 3.24
CA SER A 289 -6.88 -27.37 1.91
C SER A 289 -6.09 -28.09 0.82
N ARG A 290 -6.69 -28.26 -0.37
CA ARG A 290 -5.94 -28.64 -1.57
C ARG A 290 -4.98 -27.52 -1.94
N THR A 291 -3.90 -27.89 -2.66
CA THR A 291 -2.98 -26.95 -3.30
C THR A 291 -3.07 -27.07 -4.83
N ASN A 292 -2.72 -26.03 -5.56
CA ASN A 292 -2.61 -26.07 -7.02
C ASN A 292 -1.16 -25.98 -7.53
N TYR A 293 -0.22 -26.30 -6.66
CA TYR A 293 1.20 -26.41 -6.99
C TYR A 293 1.78 -27.68 -6.38
N ARG A 294 2.49 -28.44 -7.19
CA ARG A 294 3.20 -29.64 -6.77
C ARG A 294 4.70 -29.37 -6.78
N ARG A 295 5.38 -29.81 -5.73
CA ARG A 295 6.84 -29.86 -5.65
C ARG A 295 7.41 -30.87 -6.65
N LEU A 296 8.52 -30.51 -7.32
CA LEU A 296 9.21 -31.36 -8.31
C LEU A 296 10.55 -31.89 -7.83
N ILE A 297 11.12 -31.31 -6.79
CA ILE A 297 12.47 -31.61 -6.28
C ILE A 297 12.43 -32.41 -4.96
N PRO A 298 13.50 -33.13 -4.61
CA PRO A 298 13.61 -33.84 -3.32
C PRO A 298 13.41 -32.90 -2.11
N THR A 299 12.96 -33.46 -1.00
CA THR A 299 12.64 -32.68 0.22
C THR A 299 13.83 -31.85 0.71
N GLU A 300 15.04 -32.39 0.72
CA GLU A 300 16.22 -31.70 1.23
C GLU A 300 16.61 -30.52 0.33
N GLU A 301 16.54 -30.69 -0.98
CA GLU A 301 16.78 -29.61 -1.93
C GLU A 301 15.71 -28.52 -1.81
N TYR A 302 14.45 -28.90 -1.70
CA TYR A 302 13.32 -27.99 -1.50
C TYR A 302 13.45 -27.16 -0.23
N LYS A 303 13.83 -27.81 0.89
CA LYS A 303 14.07 -27.11 2.16
C LYS A 303 15.21 -26.11 2.06
N SER A 304 16.30 -26.47 1.40
CA SER A 304 17.49 -25.60 1.28
C SER A 304 17.26 -24.38 0.38
N TYR A 305 16.24 -24.40 -0.48
CA TYR A 305 15.95 -23.31 -1.41
C TYR A 305 15.62 -22.00 -0.72
N ILE A 306 14.92 -22.05 0.43
CA ILE A 306 14.59 -20.86 1.21
C ILE A 306 15.31 -20.91 2.55
N LYS A 307 16.33 -20.07 2.70
CA LYS A 307 17.13 -20.00 3.92
C LYS A 307 16.30 -19.47 5.09
N GLY A 308 16.37 -20.19 6.20
CA GLY A 308 15.84 -19.79 7.48
C GLY A 308 16.85 -18.93 8.28
N PHE A 309 16.74 -18.98 9.61
CA PHE A 309 17.68 -18.30 10.49
C PHE A 309 19.04 -19.00 10.52
N VAL A 310 20.08 -18.23 10.81
CA VAL A 310 21.41 -18.79 11.08
C VAL A 310 21.34 -19.65 12.34
N GLU A 311 21.75 -20.91 12.24
CA GLU A 311 21.75 -21.90 13.34
C GLU A 311 23.13 -22.20 13.88
N GLY A 312 24.19 -21.87 13.10
CA GLY A 312 25.57 -22.09 13.49
C GLY A 312 26.56 -21.72 12.40
N GLN A 313 27.78 -22.19 12.54
CA GLN A 313 28.83 -22.12 11.52
C GLN A 313 29.44 -23.52 11.30
N ASP A 314 29.82 -23.81 10.08
CA ASP A 314 30.57 -25.03 9.75
C ASP A 314 32.07 -24.92 10.16
N ASN A 315 32.81 -25.97 9.92
CA ASN A 315 34.26 -26.03 10.25
C ASN A 315 35.11 -25.02 9.46
N ASP A 316 34.57 -24.51 8.35
CA ASP A 316 35.24 -23.53 7.46
C ASP A 316 34.79 -22.09 7.78
N GLY A 317 33.93 -21.91 8.78
CA GLY A 317 33.40 -20.61 9.21
C GLY A 317 32.19 -20.10 8.42
N ASN A 318 31.63 -20.91 7.50
CA ASN A 318 30.44 -20.53 6.75
C ASN A 318 29.15 -20.64 7.63
N GLN A 319 28.19 -19.76 7.41
CA GLN A 319 26.93 -19.79 8.15
C GLN A 319 26.07 -20.99 7.74
N ILE A 320 25.64 -21.76 8.72
CA ILE A 320 24.63 -22.81 8.56
C ILE A 320 23.25 -22.18 8.78
N TYR A 321 22.37 -22.35 7.81
CA TYR A 321 21.01 -21.84 7.84
C TYR A 321 20.02 -22.97 8.10
N GLY A 322 19.02 -22.72 8.95
CA GLY A 322 17.84 -23.56 9.04
C GLY A 322 16.95 -23.39 7.78
N ASN A 323 15.89 -24.15 7.72
CA ASN A 323 14.93 -24.11 6.61
C ASN A 323 13.73 -23.25 6.98
N TYR A 324 13.44 -22.21 6.20
CA TYR A 324 12.33 -21.29 6.47
C TYR A 324 10.99 -22.01 6.63
N ILE A 325 10.74 -23.03 5.83
CA ILE A 325 9.47 -23.78 5.85
C ILE A 325 9.27 -24.62 7.13
N ASP A 326 10.30 -24.78 7.95
CA ASP A 326 10.22 -25.49 9.24
C ASP A 326 9.74 -24.57 10.39
N TYR A 327 9.52 -23.27 10.14
CA TYR A 327 8.98 -22.35 11.14
C TYR A 327 7.47 -22.16 10.97
N TYR A 328 6.76 -21.90 12.08
CA TYR A 328 5.45 -21.24 12.01
C TYR A 328 5.65 -19.85 11.47
N LYS A 329 4.74 -19.39 10.64
CA LYS A 329 4.83 -18.08 9.98
C LYS A 329 3.47 -17.42 9.90
N LEU A 330 3.44 -16.10 9.94
CA LEU A 330 2.24 -15.34 9.66
C LEU A 330 2.24 -15.01 8.16
N GLY A 331 1.28 -15.58 7.44
CA GLY A 331 1.07 -15.33 6.01
C GLY A 331 0.05 -14.23 5.81
N PHE A 332 0.34 -13.33 4.88
CA PHE A 332 -0.52 -12.22 4.48
C PHE A 332 -0.89 -12.37 3.01
N ARG A 333 -2.09 -11.98 2.66
CA ARG A 333 -2.42 -11.75 1.27
C ARG A 333 -1.58 -10.58 0.74
N ASN A 334 -0.77 -10.85 -0.30
CA ASN A 334 0.17 -9.85 -0.81
C ASN A 334 -0.55 -8.69 -1.52
N MET A 335 -1.56 -9.00 -2.36
CA MET A 335 -2.42 -7.99 -2.99
C MET A 335 -3.51 -7.57 -2.03
N MET A 336 -3.57 -6.29 -1.70
CA MET A 336 -4.53 -5.72 -0.76
C MET A 336 -5.66 -4.99 -1.48
N SER A 337 -6.86 -5.02 -0.91
CA SER A 337 -8.02 -4.27 -1.40
C SER A 337 -8.44 -3.24 -0.37
N GLN A 338 -8.50 -1.97 -0.78
CA GLN A 338 -8.94 -0.87 0.09
C GLN A 338 -10.47 -0.83 0.24
N THR A 339 -11.20 -1.44 -0.69
CA THR A 339 -12.68 -1.41 -0.71
C THR A 339 -13.33 -2.55 0.07
N GLY A 340 -12.55 -3.56 0.49
CA GLY A 340 -13.04 -4.67 1.29
C GLY A 340 -13.34 -4.28 2.73
N GLU A 341 -14.06 -5.13 3.45
CA GLU A 341 -14.30 -5.00 4.89
C GLU A 341 -12.96 -4.95 5.65
N ARG A 342 -12.04 -5.86 5.29
CA ARG A 342 -10.67 -5.91 5.79
C ARG A 342 -9.68 -5.72 4.65
N THR A 343 -8.63 -4.95 4.91
CA THR A 343 -7.49 -4.75 4.00
C THR A 343 -6.32 -5.63 4.38
N LEU A 344 -5.97 -5.66 5.67
CA LEU A 344 -4.91 -6.52 6.19
C LEU A 344 -5.47 -7.91 6.53
N ILE A 345 -5.24 -8.87 5.64
CA ILE A 345 -5.73 -10.25 5.79
C ILE A 345 -4.54 -11.15 6.04
N CYS A 346 -4.53 -11.83 7.17
CA CYS A 346 -3.45 -12.71 7.56
C CYS A 346 -3.98 -14.01 8.21
N ALA A 347 -3.12 -15.03 8.20
CA ALA A 347 -3.37 -16.29 8.90
C ALA A 347 -2.03 -16.88 9.37
N VAL A 348 -2.04 -17.57 10.50
CA VAL A 348 -0.91 -18.39 10.92
C VAL A 348 -0.82 -19.60 10.02
N LEU A 349 0.30 -19.77 9.33
CA LEU A 349 0.57 -20.90 8.47
C LEU A 349 1.39 -21.94 9.22
N PRO A 350 1.04 -23.24 9.11
CA PRO A 350 1.72 -24.30 9.81
C PRO A 350 3.16 -24.50 9.31
N ARG A 351 3.94 -25.22 10.10
CA ARG A 351 5.26 -25.72 9.71
C ARG A 351 5.13 -26.67 8.52
N LYS A 352 6.22 -26.94 7.82
CA LYS A 352 6.30 -27.80 6.65
C LYS A 352 5.49 -27.32 5.44
N THR A 353 5.14 -26.03 5.41
CA THR A 353 4.38 -25.42 4.32
C THR A 353 5.16 -24.29 3.67
N ALA A 354 4.96 -24.15 2.36
CA ALA A 354 5.46 -23.04 1.57
C ALA A 354 4.31 -22.23 0.99
N HIS A 355 4.64 -21.21 0.21
CA HIS A 355 3.66 -20.43 -0.55
C HIS A 355 4.30 -19.80 -1.78
N ILE A 356 3.48 -19.29 -2.67
CA ILE A 356 3.90 -18.50 -3.82
C ILE A 356 3.65 -17.02 -3.58
N HIS A 357 4.13 -16.19 -4.49
CA HIS A 357 4.11 -14.72 -4.44
C HIS A 357 2.73 -14.07 -4.13
N GLY A 358 1.61 -14.75 -4.36
CA GLY A 358 0.28 -14.28 -3.92
C GLY A 358 0.14 -14.16 -2.40
N VAL A 359 1.06 -14.78 -1.66
CA VAL A 359 1.20 -14.70 -0.19
C VAL A 359 2.58 -14.16 0.15
N ARG A 360 2.64 -13.25 1.09
CA ARG A 360 3.87 -12.81 1.75
C ARG A 360 3.84 -13.24 3.20
N SER A 361 4.92 -13.79 3.70
CA SER A 361 4.94 -14.25 5.08
C SER A 361 6.12 -13.71 5.88
N VAL A 362 5.95 -13.65 7.18
CA VAL A 362 7.00 -13.40 8.17
C VAL A 362 7.09 -14.56 9.14
N ALA A 363 8.31 -15.02 9.40
CA ALA A 363 8.62 -15.90 10.52
C ALA A 363 9.51 -15.15 11.50
N PHE A 364 9.31 -15.40 12.78
CA PHE A 364 10.17 -14.88 13.84
C PHE A 364 11.01 -16.01 14.42
N ARG A 365 12.21 -15.65 14.91
CA ARG A 365 13.07 -16.62 15.60
C ARG A 365 12.40 -17.14 16.89
N ASN A 366 11.68 -16.26 17.59
CA ASN A 366 10.86 -16.60 18.74
C ASN A 366 9.41 -16.78 18.31
N GLY A 367 8.82 -17.93 18.53
CA GLY A 367 7.43 -18.22 18.17
C GLY A 367 6.39 -17.34 18.88
N THR A 368 6.69 -16.82 20.06
CA THR A 368 5.81 -15.87 20.77
C THR A 368 5.59 -14.61 19.95
N ASP A 369 6.63 -14.10 19.28
CA ASP A 369 6.53 -12.89 18.45
C ASP A 369 5.60 -13.10 17.23
N THR A 370 5.52 -14.35 16.73
CA THR A 370 4.57 -14.71 15.67
C THR A 370 3.13 -14.62 16.17
N VAL A 371 2.86 -15.10 17.39
CA VAL A 371 1.52 -15.06 18.00
C VAL A 371 1.13 -13.62 18.31
N ASP A 372 2.03 -12.84 18.91
CA ASP A 372 1.79 -11.44 19.23
C ASP A 372 1.49 -10.62 17.96
N MET A 373 2.26 -10.83 16.88
CA MET A 373 2.01 -10.18 15.62
C MET A 373 0.67 -10.62 14.99
N ALA A 374 0.30 -11.90 15.08
CA ALA A 374 -0.99 -12.39 14.60
C ALA A 374 -2.15 -11.68 15.30
N GLY A 375 -2.09 -11.57 16.63
CA GLY A 375 -3.09 -10.87 17.43
C GLY A 375 -3.19 -9.38 17.11
N LEU A 376 -2.06 -8.70 16.94
CA LEU A 376 -2.03 -7.29 16.54
C LEU A 376 -2.60 -7.10 15.13
N CYS A 377 -2.21 -7.92 14.16
CA CYS A 377 -2.69 -7.84 12.77
C CYS A 377 -4.17 -8.22 12.62
N ALA A 378 -4.73 -9.02 13.52
CA ALA A 378 -6.16 -9.28 13.58
C ALA A 378 -6.97 -8.07 14.08
N SER A 379 -6.32 -7.07 14.68
CA SER A 379 -7.00 -5.90 15.25
C SER A 379 -7.51 -4.91 14.18
N ILE A 380 -8.58 -4.20 14.52
CA ILE A 380 -9.12 -3.09 13.71
C ILE A 380 -8.07 -1.97 13.55
N VAL A 381 -7.21 -1.77 14.55
CA VAL A 381 -6.18 -0.72 14.52
C VAL A 381 -5.17 -0.95 13.40
N MET A 382 -4.69 -2.19 13.24
CA MET A 382 -3.75 -2.53 12.16
C MET A 382 -4.43 -2.50 10.79
N ASP A 383 -5.68 -2.91 10.70
CA ASP A 383 -6.45 -2.80 9.47
C ASP A 383 -6.68 -1.33 9.06
N PHE A 384 -7.05 -0.49 10.03
CA PHE A 384 -7.16 0.96 9.83
C PHE A 384 -5.83 1.56 9.34
N TYR A 385 -4.71 1.20 9.97
CA TYR A 385 -3.39 1.64 9.54
C TYR A 385 -3.11 1.28 8.08
N MET A 386 -3.36 0.04 7.68
CA MET A 386 -3.16 -0.41 6.31
C MET A 386 -4.13 0.22 5.31
N LYS A 387 -5.38 0.41 5.68
CA LYS A 387 -6.36 1.16 4.85
C LYS A 387 -5.92 2.61 4.63
N THR A 388 -5.42 3.25 5.68
CA THR A 388 -4.96 4.64 5.59
C THR A 388 -3.73 4.78 4.70
N ILE A 389 -2.81 3.81 4.73
CA ILE A 389 -1.64 3.78 3.84
C ILE A 389 -2.03 3.66 2.36
N GLY A 390 -3.11 2.95 2.05
CA GLY A 390 -3.61 2.84 0.68
C GLY A 390 -2.73 2.03 -0.28
N ALA A 391 -1.85 1.16 0.22
CA ALA A 391 -0.96 0.37 -0.63
C ALA A 391 -1.67 -0.81 -1.30
N ASP A 392 -1.38 -1.07 -2.57
CA ASP A 392 -1.93 -2.19 -3.34
C ASP A 392 -1.24 -3.53 -3.03
N ASN A 393 0.02 -3.47 -2.62
CA ASN A 393 0.84 -4.64 -2.27
C ASN A 393 1.53 -4.45 -0.93
N LEU A 394 1.63 -5.55 -0.19
CA LEU A 394 2.32 -5.58 1.10
C LEU A 394 3.82 -5.77 0.91
N MET A 395 4.58 -4.68 0.87
CA MET A 395 6.04 -4.72 0.69
C MET A 395 6.77 -5.09 1.99
N PRO A 396 7.99 -5.71 1.92
CA PRO A 396 8.78 -6.05 3.09
C PRO A 396 9.09 -4.87 4.01
N SER A 397 9.48 -3.72 3.43
CA SER A 397 9.75 -2.47 4.13
C SER A 397 8.54 -2.02 4.97
N ARG A 398 7.34 -2.17 4.41
CA ARG A 398 6.08 -1.88 5.10
C ARG A 398 5.84 -2.83 6.27
N MET A 399 6.04 -4.14 6.09
CA MET A 399 5.91 -5.10 7.19
C MET A 399 6.91 -4.84 8.32
N GLN A 400 8.13 -4.43 7.98
CA GLN A 400 9.17 -4.07 8.94
C GLN A 400 8.81 -2.85 9.78
N SER A 401 7.96 -1.94 9.27
CA SER A 401 7.47 -0.77 10.00
C SER A 401 6.24 -1.04 10.87
N PHE A 402 5.67 -2.24 10.86
CA PHE A 402 4.54 -2.56 11.73
C PHE A 402 4.95 -2.48 13.19
N PRO A 403 4.15 -1.81 14.04
CA PRO A 403 4.35 -1.84 15.47
C PRO A 403 4.26 -3.29 15.98
N LEU A 404 5.20 -3.69 16.80
CA LEU A 404 5.25 -5.01 17.43
C LEU A 404 5.80 -4.89 18.84
N GLY A 405 5.38 -5.79 19.70
CA GLY A 405 5.71 -5.75 21.11
C GLY A 405 4.53 -5.22 21.92
N VAL A 406 4.20 -5.94 22.95
CA VAL A 406 3.08 -5.63 23.85
C VAL A 406 3.62 -5.38 25.24
N ALA A 407 3.12 -4.36 25.93
CA ALA A 407 3.48 -4.14 27.33
C ALA A 407 3.25 -5.42 28.14
N SER A 408 4.22 -5.80 28.95
CA SER A 408 4.26 -7.09 29.67
C SER A 408 2.97 -7.42 30.42
N LYS A 409 2.28 -6.41 30.97
CA LYS A 409 0.99 -6.59 31.67
C LYS A 409 -0.16 -7.07 30.76
N TYR A 410 -0.05 -6.90 29.44
CA TYR A 410 -1.10 -7.33 28.48
C TYR A 410 -0.67 -8.52 27.64
N GLN A 411 0.62 -8.86 27.63
CA GLN A 411 1.17 -9.87 26.74
C GLN A 411 0.52 -11.25 26.91
N SER A 412 0.37 -11.71 28.16
CA SER A 412 -0.27 -13.01 28.47
C SER A 412 -1.73 -13.05 27.98
N ALA A 413 -2.47 -11.96 28.15
CA ALA A 413 -3.86 -11.87 27.70
C ALA A 413 -3.99 -11.84 26.17
N LEU A 414 -3.12 -11.09 25.48
CA LEU A 414 -3.09 -11.07 24.00
C LEU A 414 -2.71 -12.44 23.46
N TYR A 415 -1.64 -13.04 23.98
CA TYR A 415 -1.14 -14.34 23.56
C TYR A 415 -2.22 -15.42 23.68
N SER A 416 -2.85 -15.55 24.86
CA SER A 416 -3.90 -16.54 25.10
C SER A 416 -5.10 -16.33 24.18
N ARG A 417 -5.54 -15.09 23.97
CA ARG A 417 -6.66 -14.79 23.07
C ARG A 417 -6.31 -15.08 21.62
N THR A 418 -5.10 -14.76 21.19
CA THR A 418 -4.67 -15.05 19.81
C THR A 418 -4.61 -16.54 19.52
N LEU A 419 -4.20 -17.35 20.50
CA LEU A 419 -4.21 -18.82 20.35
C LEU A 419 -5.62 -19.44 20.32
N MET A 420 -6.63 -18.70 20.75
CA MET A 420 -8.04 -19.14 20.70
C MET A 420 -8.74 -18.75 19.39
N LEU A 421 -8.16 -17.82 18.61
CA LEU A 421 -8.62 -17.44 17.26
C LEU A 421 -8.08 -18.41 16.20
#